data_2e8ab9fd35802a9de30ee8bf4cfc8ae5
#
_entry.id   2e8ab9fd35802a9de30ee8bf4cfc8ae5
#
_cell.length_a   1.000
_cell.length_b   1.000
_cell.length_c   1.000
_cell.angle_alpha   90.00
_cell.angle_beta   90.00
_cell.angle_gamma   90.00
#
_symmetry.space_group_name_H-M   'P 1'
#
loop_
_entity.id
_entity.type
_entity.pdbx_description
1 polymer ?
#
loop_
_entity_poly.entity_id
_entity_poly.type
_entity_poly.pdbx_seq_one_letter_code
_entity_poly.pdbx_strand_id
1 'polypeptide(L)'
;DKWTKVYLRYCKLDVFAGGGRVLEFTDFTVARYGAVNLRASMEYVRNLIWGLIDQESDAGYRPDEVVSMFGGWSAGGFGTLYNYHWMLDDLQWPQTTGFPDAALSLDSGGLLSVATLGTFAISAWDTQAYLPPYCFDGGCAVGPVLYEATAPRLKAVPNQQLLVLTNQNDAVQVGTTFFPSTPSWINAARESVCETRELNGIHYYLTSITDSVHVVSLSNELYQGSVAGAVMSEWLFEGAVSDPDSVITRMEEGDFVTAVPGVSPFPFTVEP
;
A
#
# COMPACT_ATOMS: atom_id res chain seq x y z
N ASP A 1 -7.12 0.09 -23.71
CA ASP A 1 -6.22 -0.26 -22.61
C ASP A 1 -4.94 -0.84 -23.16
N LYS A 2 -3.81 -0.19 -22.88
CA LYS A 2 -2.48 -0.65 -23.33
C LYS A 2 -1.70 -1.38 -22.23
N TRP A 3 -2.34 -1.64 -21.07
CA TRP A 3 -1.69 -2.29 -19.94
C TRP A 3 -1.89 -3.80 -19.98
N THR A 4 -0.80 -4.56 -19.86
CA THR A 4 -0.87 -5.98 -19.52
C THR A 4 -1.21 -6.11 -18.04
N LYS A 5 -2.24 -6.88 -17.70
CA LYS A 5 -2.72 -7.04 -16.33
C LYS A 5 -2.44 -8.47 -15.86
N VAL A 6 -1.80 -8.58 -14.70
CA VAL A 6 -1.58 -9.86 -14.01
C VAL A 6 -2.31 -9.81 -12.68
N TYR A 7 -3.13 -10.79 -12.41
CA TYR A 7 -3.94 -10.86 -11.22
C TYR A 7 -3.57 -12.08 -10.36
N LEU A 8 -3.12 -11.84 -9.14
CA LEU A 8 -2.81 -12.87 -8.16
C LEU A 8 -3.97 -13.06 -7.19
N ARG A 9 -4.47 -14.29 -7.07
CA ARG A 9 -5.60 -14.59 -6.19
C ARG A 9 -5.16 -14.65 -4.72
N TYR A 10 -5.96 -14.03 -3.86
CA TYR A 10 -5.80 -14.09 -2.42
C TYR A 10 -6.52 -15.32 -1.84
N CYS A 11 -5.77 -16.27 -1.28
CA CYS A 11 -6.32 -17.54 -0.82
C CYS A 11 -5.92 -17.92 0.62
N LYS A 12 -4.97 -17.22 1.25
CA LYS A 12 -4.31 -17.71 2.48
C LYS A 12 -4.69 -16.95 3.75
N LEU A 13 -5.49 -15.90 3.65
CA LEU A 13 -5.90 -15.05 4.79
C LEU A 13 -4.72 -14.55 5.64
N ASP A 14 -3.62 -14.19 4.99
CA ASP A 14 -2.38 -13.71 5.57
C ASP A 14 -1.88 -12.39 4.93
N VAL A 15 -2.78 -11.67 4.29
CA VAL A 15 -2.55 -10.41 3.58
C VAL A 15 -1.31 -10.42 2.66
N PHE A 16 -1.03 -11.56 2.04
CA PHE A 16 0.18 -11.82 1.24
C PHE A 16 1.50 -11.62 2.00
N ALA A 17 1.47 -11.78 3.32
CA ALA A 17 2.63 -11.57 4.20
C ALA A 17 3.18 -12.86 4.80
N GLY A 18 2.50 -13.99 4.63
CA GLY A 18 2.86 -15.25 5.24
C GLY A 18 4.14 -15.87 4.71
N GLY A 19 5.05 -16.23 5.64
CA GLY A 19 6.36 -16.79 5.38
C GLY A 19 6.44 -18.31 5.35
N GLY A 20 5.32 -19.02 5.44
CA GLY A 20 5.30 -20.48 5.34
C GLY A 20 4.85 -21.20 6.60
N ARG A 21 4.44 -20.47 7.63
CA ARG A 21 3.97 -21.11 8.87
C ARG A 21 2.66 -21.86 8.65
N VAL A 22 2.59 -23.07 9.22
CA VAL A 22 1.37 -23.85 9.27
C VAL A 22 0.70 -23.61 10.62
N LEU A 23 -0.56 -23.18 10.58
CA LEU A 23 -1.42 -23.03 11.76
C LEU A 23 -2.34 -24.23 11.85
N GLU A 24 -2.33 -24.89 12.98
CA GLU A 24 -3.18 -26.03 13.26
C GLU A 24 -4.41 -25.58 14.06
N PHE A 25 -5.58 -25.95 13.59
CA PHE A 25 -6.86 -25.77 14.26
C PHE A 25 -7.43 -27.14 14.53
N THR A 26 -8.47 -27.24 15.37
CA THR A 26 -9.04 -28.52 15.79
C THR A 26 -9.43 -29.43 14.62
N ASP A 27 -9.98 -28.85 13.55
CA ASP A 27 -10.54 -29.62 12.42
C ASP A 27 -9.82 -29.40 11.08
N PHE A 28 -8.86 -28.49 11.03
CA PHE A 28 -8.14 -28.20 9.79
C PHE A 28 -6.80 -27.51 10.06
N THR A 29 -5.94 -27.52 9.04
CA THR A 29 -4.68 -26.77 9.04
C THR A 29 -4.69 -25.71 7.96
N VAL A 30 -4.04 -24.58 8.21
CA VAL A 30 -3.87 -23.50 7.23
C VAL A 30 -2.40 -23.15 7.11
N ALA A 31 -1.87 -23.34 5.93
CA ALA A 31 -0.51 -22.92 5.60
C ALA A 31 -0.51 -21.48 5.10
N ARG A 32 0.28 -20.62 5.74
CA ARG A 32 0.41 -19.19 5.45
C ARG A 32 1.63 -18.95 4.55
N TYR A 33 1.43 -19.03 3.23
CA TYR A 33 2.46 -18.89 2.22
C TYR A 33 2.23 -17.67 1.31
N GLY A 34 1.55 -16.64 1.80
CA GLY A 34 1.15 -15.51 0.96
C GLY A 34 2.32 -14.75 0.35
N ALA A 35 3.33 -14.39 1.13
CA ALA A 35 4.53 -13.73 0.62
C ALA A 35 5.36 -14.64 -0.30
N VAL A 36 5.52 -15.92 0.08
CA VAL A 36 6.24 -16.91 -0.74
C VAL A 36 5.61 -17.03 -2.13
N ASN A 37 4.30 -17.23 -2.16
CA ASN A 37 3.56 -17.41 -3.41
C ASN A 37 3.56 -16.13 -4.27
N LEU A 38 3.40 -14.97 -3.62
CA LEU A 38 3.43 -13.69 -4.32
C LEU A 38 4.80 -13.48 -4.98
N ARG A 39 5.89 -13.61 -4.22
CA ARG A 39 7.25 -13.40 -4.72
C ARG A 39 7.60 -14.36 -5.84
N ALA A 40 7.34 -15.66 -5.69
CA ALA A 40 7.54 -16.65 -6.73
C ALA A 40 6.73 -16.34 -8.00
N SER A 41 5.48 -15.88 -7.84
CA SER A 41 4.64 -15.50 -8.97
C SER A 41 5.18 -14.25 -9.68
N MET A 42 5.66 -13.27 -8.94
CA MET A 42 6.22 -12.04 -9.53
C MET A 42 7.55 -12.30 -10.24
N GLU A 43 8.40 -13.19 -9.72
CA GLU A 43 9.60 -13.64 -10.42
C GLU A 43 9.25 -14.33 -11.74
N TYR A 44 8.25 -15.20 -11.74
CA TYR A 44 7.76 -15.83 -12.94
C TYR A 44 7.24 -14.81 -13.96
N VAL A 45 6.44 -13.83 -13.51
CA VAL A 45 5.91 -12.76 -14.37
C VAL A 45 7.05 -11.92 -14.96
N ARG A 46 8.04 -11.55 -14.15
CA ARG A 46 9.22 -10.82 -14.63
C ARG A 46 9.91 -11.59 -15.74
N ASN A 47 10.22 -12.86 -15.49
CA ASN A 47 10.93 -13.69 -16.47
C ASN A 47 10.13 -13.89 -17.76
N LEU A 48 8.80 -14.00 -17.66
CA LEU A 48 7.93 -14.06 -18.82
C LEU A 48 7.98 -12.74 -19.63
N ILE A 49 7.89 -11.61 -18.99
CA ILE A 49 7.92 -10.29 -19.65
C ILE A 49 9.29 -10.04 -20.27
N TRP A 50 10.37 -10.35 -19.57
CA TRP A 50 11.74 -10.21 -20.11
C TRP A 50 11.93 -11.13 -21.33
N GLY A 51 11.44 -12.36 -21.28
CA GLY A 51 11.49 -13.25 -22.43
C GLY A 51 10.69 -12.75 -23.64
N LEU A 52 9.56 -12.07 -23.42
CA LEU A 52 8.80 -11.43 -24.49
C LEU A 52 9.53 -10.22 -25.08
N ILE A 53 10.15 -9.40 -24.24
CA ILE A 53 10.94 -8.23 -24.67
C ILE A 53 12.14 -8.68 -25.49
N ASP A 54 12.84 -9.73 -25.08
CA ASP A 54 13.97 -10.29 -25.81
C ASP A 54 13.56 -10.82 -27.20
N GLN A 55 12.37 -11.41 -27.30
CA GLN A 55 11.84 -11.88 -28.59
C GLN A 55 11.46 -10.73 -29.54
N GLU A 56 11.05 -9.60 -28.95
CA GLU A 56 10.65 -8.38 -29.67
C GLU A 56 11.80 -7.34 -29.74
N SER A 57 13.03 -7.74 -29.44
CA SER A 57 14.20 -6.83 -29.36
C SER A 57 14.46 -6.04 -30.65
N ASP A 58 14.10 -6.61 -31.80
CA ASP A 58 14.16 -5.90 -33.08
C ASP A 58 13.18 -4.73 -33.19
N ALA A 59 12.14 -4.68 -32.34
CA ALA A 59 11.20 -3.58 -32.25
C ALA A 59 11.70 -2.42 -31.36
N GLY A 60 12.87 -2.56 -30.74
CA GLY A 60 13.51 -1.51 -29.94
C GLY A 60 12.97 -1.38 -28.51
N TYR A 61 12.25 -2.37 -28.00
CA TYR A 61 11.81 -2.38 -26.60
C TYR A 61 13.00 -2.60 -25.66
N ARG A 62 12.99 -1.89 -24.56
CA ARG A 62 14.02 -1.97 -23.52
C ARG A 62 13.42 -2.34 -22.18
N PRO A 63 14.05 -3.24 -21.40
CA PRO A 63 13.59 -3.58 -20.05
C PRO A 63 13.50 -2.36 -19.10
N ASP A 64 14.42 -1.41 -19.23
CA ASP A 64 14.48 -0.20 -18.43
C ASP A 64 13.38 0.83 -18.76
N GLU A 65 12.64 0.65 -19.84
CA GLU A 65 11.49 1.48 -20.21
C GLU A 65 10.14 0.88 -19.78
N VAL A 66 10.14 -0.30 -19.15
CA VAL A 66 8.91 -0.94 -18.70
C VAL A 66 8.40 -0.28 -17.42
N VAL A 67 7.30 0.44 -17.53
CA VAL A 67 6.56 0.98 -16.40
C VAL A 67 5.64 -0.09 -15.84
N SER A 68 5.68 -0.32 -14.55
CA SER A 68 4.79 -1.25 -13.87
C SER A 68 4.07 -0.62 -12.68
N MET A 69 2.88 -1.11 -12.39
CA MET A 69 2.16 -0.81 -11.15
C MET A 69 1.97 -2.11 -10.37
N PHE A 70 2.44 -2.11 -9.14
CA PHE A 70 2.28 -3.21 -8.19
C PHE A 70 1.29 -2.81 -7.12
N GLY A 71 0.09 -3.32 -7.18
CA GLY A 71 -0.96 -2.86 -6.29
C GLY A 71 -1.95 -3.93 -5.91
N GLY A 72 -2.84 -3.57 -4.99
CA GLY A 72 -3.91 -4.44 -4.55
C GLY A 72 -4.90 -3.71 -3.66
N TRP A 73 -6.01 -4.38 -3.39
CA TRP A 73 -7.15 -3.87 -2.66
C TRP A 73 -7.29 -4.56 -1.31
N SER A 74 -7.55 -3.82 -0.25
CA SER A 74 -7.78 -4.38 1.09
C SER A 74 -6.63 -5.30 1.50
N ALA A 75 -6.86 -6.60 1.68
CA ALA A 75 -5.80 -7.58 1.95
C ALA A 75 -4.67 -7.55 0.91
N GLY A 76 -4.98 -7.30 -0.37
CA GLY A 76 -4.01 -7.11 -1.43
C GLY A 76 -3.24 -5.79 -1.31
N GLY A 77 -3.85 -4.75 -0.80
CA GLY A 77 -3.19 -3.50 -0.44
C GLY A 77 -2.13 -3.70 0.64
N PHE A 78 -2.45 -4.44 1.70
CA PHE A 78 -1.44 -4.87 2.68
C PHE A 78 -0.36 -5.74 2.05
N GLY A 79 -0.72 -6.63 1.11
CA GLY A 79 0.24 -7.40 0.33
C GLY A 79 1.23 -6.52 -0.42
N THR A 80 0.76 -5.41 -0.97
CA THR A 80 1.61 -4.38 -1.58
C THR A 80 2.56 -3.79 -0.55
N LEU A 81 2.06 -3.32 0.60
CA LEU A 81 2.87 -2.71 1.65
C LEU A 81 3.94 -3.67 2.20
N TYR A 82 3.62 -4.97 2.38
CA TYR A 82 4.56 -5.96 2.86
C TYR A 82 5.65 -6.35 1.86
N ASN A 83 5.40 -6.23 0.55
CA ASN A 83 6.30 -6.78 -0.45
C ASN A 83 6.89 -5.74 -1.39
N TYR A 84 6.49 -4.46 -1.32
CA TYR A 84 6.96 -3.45 -2.27
C TYR A 84 8.46 -3.17 -2.14
N HIS A 85 9.02 -3.13 -0.93
CA HIS A 85 10.46 -3.02 -0.74
C HIS A 85 11.23 -4.14 -1.48
N TRP A 86 10.71 -5.38 -1.44
CA TRP A 86 11.29 -6.50 -2.15
C TRP A 86 11.19 -6.35 -3.68
N MET A 87 10.08 -5.81 -4.18
CA MET A 87 9.94 -5.48 -5.61
C MET A 87 11.07 -4.56 -6.08
N LEU A 88 11.45 -3.61 -5.23
CA LEU A 88 12.51 -2.65 -5.53
C LEU A 88 13.91 -3.24 -5.38
N ASP A 89 14.14 -4.05 -4.37
CA ASP A 89 15.45 -4.58 -4.01
C ASP A 89 15.86 -5.82 -4.80
N ASP A 90 15.01 -6.84 -4.76
CA ASP A 90 15.35 -8.16 -5.25
C ASP A 90 14.82 -8.40 -6.67
N LEU A 91 13.58 -7.99 -6.92
CA LEU A 91 13.01 -8.14 -8.25
C LEU A 91 13.60 -7.15 -9.24
N GLN A 92 14.02 -5.99 -8.76
CA GLN A 92 14.71 -4.94 -9.53
C GLN A 92 13.95 -4.54 -10.81
N TRP A 93 12.65 -4.38 -10.67
CA TRP A 93 11.84 -3.88 -11.77
C TRP A 93 12.10 -2.38 -11.95
N PRO A 94 12.49 -1.91 -13.13
CA PRO A 94 13.13 -0.60 -13.28
C PRO A 94 12.28 0.59 -12.85
N GLN A 95 10.98 0.57 -13.21
CA GLN A 95 10.03 1.63 -12.87
C GLN A 95 8.77 1.00 -12.30
N THR A 96 8.72 0.90 -10.98
CA THR A 96 7.59 0.27 -10.29
C THR A 96 6.97 1.24 -9.32
N THR A 97 5.70 1.54 -9.52
CA THR A 97 4.89 2.30 -8.57
C THR A 97 4.06 1.34 -7.73
N GLY A 98 4.19 1.44 -6.41
CA GLY A 98 3.34 0.72 -5.47
C GLY A 98 1.97 1.41 -5.32
N PHE A 99 0.90 0.61 -5.26
CA PHE A 99 -0.46 1.13 -5.24
C PHE A 99 -1.35 0.33 -4.26
N PRO A 100 -1.23 0.54 -2.95
CA PRO A 100 -2.13 -0.03 -1.97
C PRO A 100 -3.43 0.79 -1.88
N ASP A 101 -4.58 0.13 -2.06
CA ASP A 101 -5.89 0.72 -1.85
C ASP A 101 -6.61 0.05 -0.67
N ALA A 102 -7.21 0.86 0.19
CA ALA A 102 -7.87 0.43 1.42
C ALA A 102 -6.93 -0.33 2.39
N ALA A 103 -5.66 0.06 2.40
CA ALA A 103 -4.65 -0.47 3.31
C ALA A 103 -3.74 0.65 3.80
N LEU A 104 -3.64 0.80 5.11
CA LEU A 104 -2.73 1.75 5.75
C LEU A 104 -1.85 1.04 6.78
N SER A 105 -0.59 1.43 6.85
CA SER A 105 0.27 1.08 7.98
C SER A 105 0.01 2.07 9.11
N LEU A 106 -0.55 1.59 10.22
CA LEU A 106 -1.00 2.40 11.34
C LEU A 106 -0.16 2.13 12.58
N ASP A 107 0.19 3.19 13.31
CA ASP A 107 0.90 3.05 14.58
C ASP A 107 -0.01 2.53 15.70
N SER A 108 -1.18 3.09 15.83
CA SER A 108 -2.09 2.79 16.92
C SER A 108 -3.52 2.51 16.46
N GLY A 109 -4.23 1.77 17.28
CA GLY A 109 -5.67 1.54 17.12
C GLY A 109 -6.04 0.46 16.11
N GLY A 110 -6.97 -0.39 16.50
CA GLY A 110 -7.54 -1.43 15.66
C GLY A 110 -6.70 -2.69 15.47
N LEU A 111 -7.31 -3.68 14.86
CA LEU A 111 -6.71 -4.99 14.59
C LEU A 111 -5.56 -4.92 13.55
N LEU A 112 -5.58 -3.93 12.70
CA LEU A 112 -4.60 -3.72 11.64
C LEU A 112 -3.52 -2.69 12.02
N SER A 113 -3.43 -2.29 13.29
CA SER A 113 -2.30 -1.49 13.77
C SER A 113 -0.99 -2.28 13.69
N VAL A 114 0.12 -1.56 13.58
CA VAL A 114 1.45 -2.19 13.58
C VAL A 114 1.66 -3.05 14.84
N ALA A 115 1.19 -2.61 16.00
CA ALA A 115 1.27 -3.41 17.22
C ALA A 115 0.55 -4.75 17.09
N THR A 116 -0.61 -4.79 16.44
CA THR A 116 -1.41 -6.01 16.27
C THR A 116 -0.96 -6.80 15.04
N LEU A 117 -0.82 -6.16 13.90
CA LEU A 117 -0.30 -6.80 12.69
C LEU A 117 1.15 -7.24 12.86
N GLY A 118 2.00 -6.44 13.50
CA GLY A 118 3.37 -6.79 13.79
C GLY A 118 3.45 -8.05 14.65
N THR A 119 2.73 -8.07 15.76
CA THR A 119 2.70 -9.25 16.65
C THR A 119 2.04 -10.45 15.97
N PHE A 120 0.90 -10.25 15.32
CA PHE A 120 0.17 -11.34 14.68
C PHE A 120 0.87 -11.84 13.41
N ALA A 121 1.35 -10.93 12.56
CA ALA A 121 2.07 -11.29 11.35
C ALA A 121 3.39 -11.99 11.66
N ILE A 122 4.16 -11.46 12.60
CA ILE A 122 5.44 -12.06 12.99
C ILE A 122 5.21 -13.42 13.65
N SER A 123 4.30 -13.52 14.62
CA SER A 123 4.11 -14.74 15.39
C SER A 123 3.26 -15.80 14.70
N ALA A 124 2.20 -15.38 13.99
CA ALA A 124 1.24 -16.31 13.40
C ALA A 124 1.55 -16.62 11.91
N TRP A 125 2.19 -15.70 11.18
CA TRP A 125 2.43 -15.85 9.74
C TRP A 125 3.89 -16.01 9.38
N ASP A 126 4.82 -15.83 10.32
CA ASP A 126 6.27 -15.86 10.08
C ASP A 126 6.72 -14.80 9.05
N THR A 127 6.13 -13.63 9.15
CA THR A 127 6.39 -12.53 8.21
C THR A 127 7.79 -11.95 8.35
N GLN A 128 8.46 -12.16 9.49
CA GLN A 128 9.76 -11.61 9.81
C GLN A 128 10.79 -11.89 8.71
N ALA A 129 10.76 -13.08 8.11
CA ALA A 129 11.68 -13.45 7.03
C ALA A 129 11.52 -12.61 5.75
N TYR A 130 10.44 -11.84 5.65
CA TYR A 130 10.06 -11.08 4.45
C TYR A 130 10.08 -9.57 4.65
N LEU A 131 10.40 -9.09 5.83
CA LEU A 131 10.68 -7.68 6.09
C LEU A 131 12.19 -7.42 6.01
N PRO A 132 12.62 -6.20 5.68
CA PRO A 132 14.04 -5.86 5.65
C PRO A 132 14.68 -6.11 7.02
N PRO A 133 15.89 -6.71 7.08
CA PRO A 133 16.57 -6.99 8.34
C PRO A 133 16.74 -5.75 9.23
N TYR A 134 17.01 -4.59 8.64
CA TYR A 134 17.20 -3.35 9.40
C TYR A 134 15.96 -2.91 10.21
N CYS A 135 14.76 -3.39 9.84
CA CYS A 135 13.57 -3.12 10.63
C CYS A 135 13.60 -3.82 12.01
N PHE A 136 14.32 -4.91 12.14
CA PHE A 136 14.47 -5.65 13.41
C PHE A 136 15.62 -5.17 14.26
N ASP A 137 16.60 -4.49 13.65
CA ASP A 137 17.74 -3.90 14.34
C ASP A 137 17.47 -2.45 14.82
N GLY A 138 16.20 -2.07 14.91
CA GLY A 138 15.77 -0.73 15.31
C GLY A 138 15.85 0.33 14.20
N GLY A 139 16.01 -0.10 12.96
CA GLY A 139 16.06 0.78 11.78
C GLY A 139 14.71 1.25 11.28
N CYS A 140 13.61 0.60 11.71
CA CYS A 140 12.25 1.09 11.49
C CYS A 140 11.67 1.52 12.84
N ALA A 141 11.04 2.70 12.88
CA ALA A 141 10.34 3.14 14.07
C ALA A 141 9.15 2.21 14.38
N VAL A 142 8.80 2.15 15.63
CA VAL A 142 7.53 1.58 16.06
C VAL A 142 6.47 2.48 15.44
N GLY A 143 5.59 1.94 14.63
CA GLY A 143 4.60 2.75 13.94
C GLY A 143 4.48 2.36 12.47
N PRO A 144 4.62 3.25 11.51
CA PRO A 144 4.39 2.95 10.10
C PRO A 144 5.52 2.11 9.48
N VAL A 145 5.91 1.02 10.16
CA VAL A 145 7.02 0.14 9.78
C VAL A 145 6.99 -0.31 8.32
N LEU A 146 5.81 -0.52 7.76
CA LEU A 146 5.69 -0.94 6.35
C LEU A 146 6.08 0.18 5.38
N TYR A 147 5.86 1.44 5.75
CA TYR A 147 6.33 2.58 4.97
C TYR A 147 7.84 2.78 5.16
N GLU A 148 8.33 2.66 6.38
CA GLU A 148 9.75 2.78 6.69
C GLU A 148 10.58 1.64 6.09
N ALA A 149 10.01 0.46 5.93
CA ALA A 149 10.63 -0.63 5.18
C ALA A 149 10.88 -0.26 3.70
N THR A 150 10.05 0.59 3.14
CA THR A 150 10.10 0.97 1.72
C THR A 150 10.82 2.31 1.49
N ALA A 151 10.63 3.30 2.37
CA ALA A 151 11.08 4.66 2.15
C ALA A 151 12.59 4.83 1.87
N PRO A 152 13.51 4.13 2.55
CA PRO A 152 14.93 4.24 2.23
C PRO A 152 15.24 3.84 0.79
N ARG A 153 14.49 2.88 0.27
CA ARG A 153 14.67 2.40 -1.10
C ARG A 153 14.15 3.39 -2.13
N LEU A 154 13.00 4.00 -1.86
CA LEU A 154 12.43 5.04 -2.72
C LEU A 154 13.39 6.23 -2.91
N LYS A 155 14.15 6.59 -1.88
CA LYS A 155 15.19 7.62 -1.98
C LYS A 155 16.36 7.22 -2.88
N ALA A 156 16.68 5.92 -2.95
CA ALA A 156 17.81 5.42 -3.71
C ALA A 156 17.46 5.21 -5.20
N VAL A 157 16.19 5.02 -5.52
CA VAL A 157 15.73 4.71 -6.88
C VAL A 157 14.71 5.77 -7.33
N PRO A 158 15.12 6.75 -8.14
CA PRO A 158 14.21 7.74 -8.74
C PRO A 158 13.07 7.08 -9.53
N ASN A 159 11.96 7.77 -9.63
CA ASN A 159 10.75 7.33 -10.37
C ASN A 159 10.07 6.06 -9.81
N GLN A 160 10.30 5.75 -8.54
CA GLN A 160 9.58 4.72 -7.83
C GLN A 160 8.85 5.33 -6.64
N GLN A 161 7.56 5.10 -6.56
CA GLN A 161 6.67 5.76 -5.60
C GLN A 161 5.72 4.75 -4.96
N LEU A 162 5.23 5.11 -3.79
CA LEU A 162 4.12 4.43 -3.13
C LEU A 162 2.92 5.36 -3.07
N LEU A 163 1.87 5.04 -3.83
CA LEU A 163 0.65 5.81 -3.96
C LEU A 163 -0.46 5.16 -3.12
N VAL A 164 -0.68 5.65 -1.93
CA VAL A 164 -1.60 5.07 -0.95
C VAL A 164 -2.99 5.67 -1.10
N LEU A 165 -3.99 4.82 -1.34
CA LEU A 165 -5.40 5.24 -1.44
C LEU A 165 -6.19 4.72 -0.26
N THR A 166 -7.08 5.55 0.27
CA THR A 166 -8.08 5.09 1.24
C THR A 166 -9.24 6.06 1.36
N ASN A 167 -10.35 5.56 1.89
CA ASN A 167 -11.52 6.36 2.23
C ASN A 167 -11.56 6.60 3.75
N GLN A 168 -11.70 7.86 4.14
CA GLN A 168 -11.85 8.24 5.55
C GLN A 168 -13.17 7.74 6.18
N ASN A 169 -14.13 7.32 5.37
CA ASN A 169 -15.40 6.71 5.79
C ASN A 169 -15.46 5.20 5.50
N ASP A 170 -14.32 4.53 5.41
CA ASP A 170 -14.28 3.10 5.09
C ASP A 170 -15.00 2.24 6.14
N ALA A 171 -16.15 1.68 5.75
CA ALA A 171 -16.99 0.89 6.66
C ALA A 171 -16.36 -0.46 7.07
N VAL A 172 -15.44 -0.99 6.29
CA VAL A 172 -14.74 -2.24 6.65
C VAL A 172 -13.71 -1.98 7.73
N GLN A 173 -13.09 -0.80 7.73
CA GLN A 173 -12.16 -0.39 8.78
C GLN A 173 -12.89 -0.01 10.08
N VAL A 174 -14.15 0.44 9.96
CA VAL A 174 -14.98 0.85 11.10
C VAL A 174 -15.81 -0.32 11.58
N GLY A 175 -15.87 -0.51 12.89
CA GLY A 175 -16.69 -1.54 13.53
C GLY A 175 -15.96 -2.22 14.67
N THR A 176 -16.59 -3.23 15.23
CA THR A 176 -16.05 -3.95 16.41
C THR A 176 -14.75 -4.71 16.15
N THR A 177 -14.42 -4.97 14.88
CA THR A 177 -13.25 -5.78 14.53
C THR A 177 -11.97 -4.97 14.38
N PHE A 178 -12.06 -3.75 13.79
CA PHE A 178 -10.89 -2.93 13.50
C PHE A 178 -10.88 -1.64 14.32
N PHE A 179 -11.82 -0.75 14.08
CA PHE A 179 -11.96 0.51 14.82
C PHE A 179 -13.36 0.62 15.43
N PRO A 180 -13.47 1.11 16.66
CA PRO A 180 -14.75 1.18 17.36
C PRO A 180 -15.71 2.23 16.78
N SER A 181 -15.21 3.18 16.00
CA SER A 181 -16.00 4.25 15.41
C SER A 181 -15.32 4.88 14.19
N THR A 182 -16.10 5.51 13.33
CA THR A 182 -15.58 6.29 12.20
C THR A 182 -14.59 7.37 12.64
N PRO A 183 -14.83 8.19 13.69
CA PRO A 183 -13.83 9.14 14.14
C PRO A 183 -12.51 8.52 14.56
N SER A 184 -12.52 7.36 15.21
CA SER A 184 -11.25 6.69 15.58
C SER A 184 -10.47 6.19 14.38
N TRP A 185 -11.15 5.72 13.34
CA TRP A 185 -10.53 5.36 12.07
C TRP A 185 -9.93 6.58 11.35
N ILE A 186 -10.72 7.66 11.22
CA ILE A 186 -10.26 8.90 10.57
C ILE A 186 -9.01 9.44 11.27
N ASN A 187 -9.02 9.47 12.61
CA ASN A 187 -7.87 9.95 13.39
C ASN A 187 -6.63 9.09 13.12
N ALA A 188 -6.75 7.77 13.21
CA ALA A 188 -5.64 6.87 12.95
C ALA A 188 -5.10 7.00 11.51
N ALA A 189 -5.97 7.14 10.52
CA ALA A 189 -5.57 7.34 9.14
C ALA A 189 -4.80 8.66 8.95
N ARG A 190 -5.30 9.76 9.52
CA ARG A 190 -4.65 11.07 9.44
C ARG A 190 -3.34 11.11 10.22
N GLU A 191 -3.28 10.49 11.39
CA GLU A 191 -2.06 10.35 12.18
C GLU A 191 -0.98 9.63 11.38
N SER A 192 -1.30 8.50 10.75
CA SER A 192 -0.38 7.78 9.87
C SER A 192 0.15 8.65 8.73
N VAL A 193 -0.70 9.48 8.11
CA VAL A 193 -0.25 10.43 7.07
C VAL A 193 0.69 11.48 7.66
N CYS A 194 0.38 12.03 8.83
CA CYS A 194 1.23 13.02 9.50
C CYS A 194 2.61 12.47 9.85
N GLU A 195 2.68 11.24 10.34
CA GLU A 195 3.93 10.59 10.74
C GLU A 195 4.82 10.27 9.54
N THR A 196 4.21 9.99 8.40
CA THR A 196 4.93 9.50 7.22
C THR A 196 5.10 10.54 6.11
N ARG A 197 4.55 11.74 6.26
CA ARG A 197 4.61 12.81 5.25
C ARG A 197 6.03 13.23 4.87
N GLU A 198 6.99 13.05 5.77
CA GLU A 198 8.40 13.37 5.54
C GLU A 198 9.15 12.22 4.85
N LEU A 199 8.48 11.08 4.66
CA LEU A 199 9.06 9.95 3.93
C LEU A 199 8.95 10.22 2.43
N ASN A 200 10.09 10.39 1.79
CA ASN A 200 10.16 10.69 0.37
C ASN A 200 9.55 9.59 -0.50
N GLY A 201 8.82 9.97 -1.53
CA GLY A 201 8.21 9.02 -2.49
C GLY A 201 6.97 8.29 -1.97
N ILE A 202 6.42 8.67 -0.80
CA ILE A 202 5.15 8.15 -0.29
C ILE A 202 4.10 9.24 -0.35
N HIS A 203 3.05 9.00 -1.11
CA HIS A 203 1.98 9.96 -1.36
C HIS A 203 0.63 9.35 -1.05
N TYR A 204 -0.30 10.18 -0.62
CA TYR A 204 -1.62 9.76 -0.18
C TYR A 204 -2.74 10.42 -0.98
N TYR A 205 -3.78 9.65 -1.21
CA TYR A 205 -5.04 10.13 -1.73
C TYR A 205 -6.17 9.66 -0.81
N LEU A 206 -6.61 10.55 0.09
CA LEU A 206 -7.62 10.28 1.10
C LEU A 206 -8.94 10.91 0.69
N THR A 207 -9.93 10.09 0.37
CA THR A 207 -11.29 10.53 0.07
C THR A 207 -12.16 10.57 1.33
N SER A 208 -13.30 11.25 1.25
CA SER A 208 -14.35 11.26 2.28
C SER A 208 -15.69 10.82 1.71
N ILE A 209 -15.70 9.75 0.93
CA ILE A 209 -16.90 9.21 0.29
C ILE A 209 -17.87 8.72 1.37
N THR A 210 -19.06 9.26 1.41
CA THR A 210 -20.06 9.01 2.47
C THR A 210 -20.73 7.65 2.40
N ASP A 211 -20.70 6.99 1.24
CA ASP A 211 -21.40 5.73 0.98
C ASP A 211 -20.62 4.49 1.51
N SER A 212 -19.75 4.69 2.47
CA SER A 212 -19.00 3.60 3.12
C SER A 212 -18.14 2.75 2.18
N VAL A 213 -17.62 3.35 1.13
CA VAL A 213 -16.76 2.67 0.14
C VAL A 213 -15.49 2.17 0.81
N HIS A 214 -15.22 0.88 0.70
CA HIS A 214 -14.01 0.26 1.21
C HIS A 214 -12.84 0.39 0.23
N VAL A 215 -13.05 0.00 -1.03
CA VAL A 215 -12.01 0.06 -2.07
C VAL A 215 -12.35 1.19 -3.03
N VAL A 216 -11.57 2.25 -2.99
CA VAL A 216 -11.88 3.50 -3.70
C VAL A 216 -11.69 3.34 -5.20
N SER A 217 -10.61 2.70 -5.62
CA SER A 217 -10.30 2.51 -7.04
C SER A 217 -11.22 1.56 -7.79
N LEU A 218 -12.08 0.81 -7.08
CA LEU A 218 -13.12 0.00 -7.71
C LEU A 218 -14.48 0.71 -7.78
N SER A 219 -14.57 1.91 -7.22
CA SER A 219 -15.77 2.75 -7.29
C SER A 219 -15.77 3.68 -8.52
N ASN A 220 -16.89 4.32 -8.77
CA ASN A 220 -16.98 5.36 -9.80
C ASN A 220 -16.10 6.58 -9.49
N GLU A 221 -15.72 6.75 -8.24
CA GLU A 221 -14.83 7.82 -7.77
C GLU A 221 -13.45 7.79 -8.44
N LEU A 222 -13.01 6.63 -8.93
CA LEU A 222 -11.76 6.54 -9.70
C LEU A 222 -11.71 7.53 -10.87
N TYR A 223 -12.84 7.74 -11.54
CA TYR A 223 -12.93 8.60 -12.74
C TYR A 223 -13.71 9.89 -12.55
N GLN A 224 -14.50 10.00 -11.50
CA GLN A 224 -15.43 11.10 -11.28
C GLN A 224 -15.13 11.90 -10.01
N GLY A 225 -14.58 11.24 -9.01
CA GLY A 225 -14.21 11.87 -7.75
C GLY A 225 -12.96 12.72 -7.89
N SER A 226 -12.94 13.84 -7.18
CA SER A 226 -11.74 14.68 -7.09
C SER A 226 -11.50 15.08 -5.64
N VAL A 227 -10.23 15.06 -5.24
CA VAL A 227 -9.76 15.54 -3.94
C VAL A 227 -8.81 16.70 -4.18
N ALA A 228 -9.09 17.84 -3.57
CA ALA A 228 -8.31 19.07 -3.78
C ALA A 228 -8.05 19.39 -5.27
N GLY A 229 -9.07 19.16 -6.11
CA GLY A 229 -9.04 19.44 -7.54
C GLY A 229 -8.32 18.42 -8.42
N ALA A 230 -7.81 17.33 -7.86
CA ALA A 230 -7.18 16.26 -8.63
C ALA A 230 -8.12 15.06 -8.75
N VAL A 231 -8.38 14.59 -9.96
CA VAL A 231 -9.11 13.36 -10.23
C VAL A 231 -8.22 12.17 -9.91
N MET A 232 -8.74 11.15 -9.21
CA MET A 232 -7.95 10.02 -8.73
C MET A 232 -7.22 9.26 -9.86
N SER A 233 -7.90 8.98 -10.96
CA SER A 233 -7.28 8.28 -12.09
C SER A 233 -6.15 9.07 -12.73
N GLU A 234 -6.25 10.39 -12.77
CA GLU A 234 -5.20 11.28 -13.27
C GLU A 234 -4.03 11.30 -12.28
N TRP A 235 -4.31 11.47 -10.99
CA TRP A 235 -3.31 11.44 -9.93
C TRP A 235 -2.52 10.12 -9.90
N LEU A 236 -3.21 8.97 -10.05
CA LEU A 236 -2.56 7.67 -10.14
C LEU A 236 -1.69 7.53 -11.39
N PHE A 237 -2.18 8.00 -12.52
CA PHE A 237 -1.41 7.94 -13.76
C PHE A 237 -0.18 8.84 -13.69
N GLU A 238 -0.33 10.06 -13.23
CA GLU A 238 0.79 10.98 -13.00
C GLU A 238 1.82 10.37 -12.04
N GLY A 239 1.35 9.80 -10.91
CA GLY A 239 2.20 9.14 -9.96
C GLY A 239 2.96 7.92 -10.51
N ALA A 240 2.40 7.23 -11.50
CA ALA A 240 3.05 6.07 -12.10
C ALA A 240 4.14 6.44 -13.13
N VAL A 241 4.08 7.64 -13.74
CA VAL A 241 4.95 8.01 -14.86
C VAL A 241 5.80 9.26 -14.60
N SER A 242 5.53 9.98 -13.52
CA SER A 242 6.17 11.26 -13.22
C SER A 242 7.29 11.11 -12.17
N ASP A 243 8.09 12.17 -12.05
CA ASP A 243 9.06 12.30 -10.97
C ASP A 243 8.35 12.27 -9.61
N PRO A 244 8.83 11.49 -8.62
CA PRO A 244 8.29 11.45 -7.27
C PRO A 244 8.07 12.82 -6.63
N ASP A 245 8.96 13.76 -6.88
CA ASP A 245 8.89 15.12 -6.32
C ASP A 245 7.74 15.95 -6.92
N SER A 246 7.14 15.51 -8.04
CA SER A 246 6.01 16.19 -8.68
C SER A 246 4.64 15.74 -8.16
N VAL A 247 4.59 14.60 -7.45
CA VAL A 247 3.34 14.04 -6.93
C VAL A 247 3.00 14.64 -5.58
N ILE A 248 1.78 15.11 -5.43
CA ILE A 248 1.33 15.79 -4.22
C ILE A 248 0.31 14.90 -3.49
N THR A 249 0.50 14.76 -2.19
CA THR A 249 -0.50 14.15 -1.31
C THR A 249 -1.82 14.92 -1.37
N ARG A 250 -2.93 14.21 -1.56
CA ARG A 250 -4.28 14.75 -1.60
C ARG A 250 -5.10 14.21 -0.45
N MET A 251 -5.73 15.09 0.29
CA MET A 251 -6.63 14.72 1.39
C MET A 251 -7.87 15.58 1.34
N GLU A 252 -9.02 14.95 1.36
CA GLU A 252 -10.29 15.64 1.42
C GLU A 252 -10.54 16.13 2.86
N GLU A 253 -10.74 17.42 3.00
CA GLU A 253 -11.19 18.04 4.24
C GLU A 253 -12.71 17.86 4.33
N GLY A 254 -13.16 16.86 5.08
CA GLY A 254 -14.58 16.70 5.39
C GLY A 254 -14.95 17.40 6.71
N ASP A 255 -16.24 17.58 6.96
CA ASP A 255 -16.82 18.15 8.20
C ASP A 255 -16.41 17.39 9.49
N PHE A 256 -15.70 16.30 9.35
CA PHE A 256 -15.22 15.46 10.46
C PHE A 256 -14.18 16.13 11.36
N VAL A 257 -13.49 17.16 10.87
CA VAL A 257 -12.47 17.90 11.63
C VAL A 257 -13.08 18.61 12.85
N THR A 258 -14.34 18.97 12.76
CA THR A 258 -15.04 19.72 13.83
C THR A 258 -15.71 18.83 14.87
N ALA A 259 -15.86 17.54 14.62
CA ALA A 259 -16.64 16.62 15.45
C ALA A 259 -15.82 15.85 16.51
N VAL A 260 -14.50 15.92 16.50
CA VAL A 260 -13.64 15.18 17.43
C VAL A 260 -13.04 16.15 18.46
N PRO A 261 -13.52 16.15 19.72
CA PRO A 261 -12.94 16.97 20.77
C PRO A 261 -11.49 16.57 21.03
N GLY A 262 -10.56 17.52 20.89
CA GLY A 262 -9.15 17.33 21.23
C GLY A 262 -8.22 17.11 20.05
N VAL A 263 -8.72 16.94 18.84
CA VAL A 263 -7.88 16.94 17.64
C VAL A 263 -7.81 18.37 17.10
N SER A 264 -6.63 18.97 17.17
CA SER A 264 -6.38 20.26 16.51
C SER A 264 -6.62 20.06 15.02
N PRO A 265 -7.36 20.96 14.35
CA PRO A 265 -7.42 20.93 12.90
C PRO A 265 -6.00 21.07 12.39
N PHE A 266 -5.48 20.01 11.79
CA PHE A 266 -4.17 20.07 11.16
C PHE A 266 -4.27 21.06 10.00
N PRO A 267 -3.54 22.15 10.02
CA PRO A 267 -3.45 23.02 8.86
C PRO A 267 -2.59 22.30 7.82
N PHE A 268 -3.17 21.37 7.10
CA PHE A 268 -2.61 21.02 5.80
C PHE A 268 -2.94 22.15 4.85
N THR A 269 -2.15 23.20 4.91
CA THR A 269 -2.01 24.07 3.77
C THR A 269 -1.35 23.21 2.70
N VAL A 270 -2.16 22.70 1.79
CA VAL A 270 -1.67 22.30 0.48
C VAL A 270 -1.17 23.61 -0.12
N GLU A 271 0.14 23.86 -0.04
CA GLU A 271 0.72 24.93 -0.82
C GLU A 271 0.59 24.54 -2.30
N PRO A 272 0.16 25.49 -3.14
CA PRO A 272 -0.07 25.27 -4.56
C PRO A 272 1.21 24.94 -5.32
#